data_3a4534c6370c9b1cfd6ad251c921dd3b
#
_entry.id   3a4534c6370c9b1cfd6ad251c921dd3b
#
_cell.length_a   1.000
_cell.length_b   1.000
_cell.length_c   1.000
_cell.angle_alpha   90.00
_cell.angle_beta   90.00
_cell.angle_gamma   90.00
#
_symmetry.space_group_name_H-M   'P 1'
#
loop_
_entity.id
_entity.type
_entity.pdbx_description
1 polymer ?
#
loop_
_entity_poly.entity_id
_entity_poly.type
_entity_poly.pdbx_seq_one_letter_code
_entity_poly.pdbx_strand_id
1 'polypeptide(L)'
;MNRYNNLNGFRAFCAIGIALMHILANISPTPHLHNITPVIEWFTNFVFLFFIISSFSLCCGYYERIKTGSITLNCFYTKRYWRILPFFAFLSLIDIMIGFSKGSLFEAFMNCTLVFGLLPNNSLEVIGVGWFLGTVFLFYMLFPFFVFLMNSKKRAWFVLGITIIINILCQEYFFTEQFINFNPGRHNILYSAPYFVIGGLLYLQ
;
A
#
# COMPACT_ATOMS: atom_id res chain seq x y z
N MET A 1 -9.88 10.36 -22.46
CA MET A 1 -9.20 9.54 -21.42
C MET A 1 -10.06 8.28 -21.21
N ASN A 2 -9.65 7.18 -21.83
CA ASN A 2 -10.38 5.92 -21.67
C ASN A 2 -10.27 5.49 -20.20
N ARG A 3 -11.38 5.58 -19.51
CA ARG A 3 -11.49 5.15 -18.11
C ARG A 3 -11.51 3.62 -18.13
N TYR A 4 -10.50 2.98 -17.59
CA TYR A 4 -10.47 1.52 -17.49
C TYR A 4 -11.54 1.08 -16.46
N ASN A 5 -12.79 0.96 -16.90
CA ASN A 5 -13.92 0.61 -16.04
C ASN A 5 -13.72 -0.73 -15.34
N ASN A 6 -13.04 -1.67 -15.99
CA ASN A 6 -12.76 -2.99 -15.43
C ASN A 6 -11.84 -2.95 -14.20
N LEU A 7 -10.99 -1.92 -14.03
CA LEU A 7 -10.14 -1.79 -12.84
C LEU A 7 -10.94 -1.56 -11.56
N ASN A 8 -12.08 -0.89 -11.64
CA ASN A 8 -12.93 -0.67 -10.47
C ASN A 8 -13.59 -1.98 -10.02
N GLY A 9 -14.04 -2.81 -10.97
CA GLY A 9 -14.57 -4.14 -10.67
C GLY A 9 -13.52 -5.04 -10.02
N PHE A 10 -12.30 -5.02 -10.55
CA PHE A 10 -11.20 -5.80 -9.98
C PHE A 10 -10.80 -5.34 -8.58
N ARG A 11 -10.78 -4.03 -8.33
CA ARG A 11 -10.58 -3.49 -6.97
C ARG A 11 -11.67 -3.93 -6.01
N ALA A 12 -12.94 -3.87 -6.42
CA ALA A 12 -14.06 -4.31 -5.61
C ALA A 12 -13.94 -5.79 -5.25
N PHE A 13 -13.59 -6.64 -6.22
CA PHE A 13 -13.35 -8.06 -5.99
C PHE A 13 -12.24 -8.28 -4.94
N CYS A 14 -11.09 -7.62 -5.09
CA CYS A 14 -10.00 -7.73 -4.11
C CYS A 14 -10.42 -7.22 -2.73
N ALA A 15 -11.17 -6.11 -2.65
CA ALA A 15 -11.65 -5.57 -1.39
C ALA A 15 -12.61 -6.52 -0.66
N ILE A 16 -13.54 -7.13 -1.39
CA ILE A 16 -14.46 -8.13 -0.84
C ILE A 16 -13.68 -9.34 -0.31
N GLY A 17 -12.70 -9.85 -1.07
CA GLY A 17 -11.88 -10.98 -0.63
C GLY A 17 -11.11 -10.67 0.66
N ILE A 18 -10.49 -9.48 0.76
CA ILE A 18 -9.80 -9.05 1.99
C ILE A 18 -10.79 -8.89 3.16
N ALA A 19 -11.98 -8.33 2.92
CA ALA A 19 -13.00 -8.20 3.95
C ALA A 19 -13.45 -9.57 4.47
N LEU A 20 -13.69 -10.54 3.58
CA LEU A 20 -14.03 -11.91 3.96
C LEU A 20 -12.92 -12.56 4.82
N MET A 21 -11.66 -12.38 4.45
CA MET A 21 -10.53 -12.87 5.24
C MET A 21 -10.50 -12.24 6.63
N HIS A 22 -10.69 -10.93 6.75
CA HIS A 22 -10.73 -10.27 8.05
C HIS A 22 -11.94 -10.68 8.89
N ILE A 23 -13.11 -10.89 8.29
CA ILE A 23 -14.29 -11.41 8.97
C ILE A 23 -13.97 -12.80 9.54
N LEU A 24 -13.43 -13.70 8.72
CA LEU A 24 -13.08 -15.05 9.18
C LEU A 24 -12.06 -15.03 10.32
N ALA A 25 -11.03 -14.18 10.23
CA ALA A 25 -9.98 -14.06 11.24
C ALA A 25 -10.50 -13.51 12.59
N ASN A 26 -11.61 -12.77 12.60
CA ASN A 26 -12.17 -12.15 13.81
C ASN A 26 -13.44 -12.85 14.35
N ILE A 27 -13.95 -13.88 13.67
CA ILE A 27 -15.06 -14.67 14.18
C ILE A 27 -14.54 -15.70 15.21
N SER A 28 -15.16 -15.73 16.39
CA SER A 28 -14.89 -16.73 17.43
C SER A 28 -16.20 -17.34 17.90
N PRO A 29 -16.35 -18.70 17.91
CA PRO A 29 -15.40 -19.69 17.37
C PRO A 29 -15.31 -19.64 15.84
N THR A 30 -14.12 -19.94 15.31
CA THR A 30 -13.92 -20.01 13.86
C THR A 30 -14.78 -21.12 13.26
N PRO A 31 -15.61 -20.83 12.25
CA PRO A 31 -16.42 -21.86 11.60
C PRO A 31 -15.50 -22.90 10.93
N HIS A 32 -15.73 -24.18 11.23
CA HIS A 32 -14.98 -25.30 10.63
C HIS A 32 -15.36 -25.52 9.16
N LEU A 33 -15.00 -24.60 8.31
CA LEU A 33 -15.16 -24.69 6.83
C LEU A 33 -13.90 -25.34 6.24
N HIS A 34 -13.66 -26.61 6.58
CA HIS A 34 -12.40 -27.31 6.36
C HIS A 34 -11.71 -27.10 4.99
N ASN A 35 -12.48 -26.97 3.92
CA ASN A 35 -11.93 -26.80 2.57
C ASN A 35 -11.92 -25.34 2.09
N ILE A 36 -12.67 -24.45 2.69
CA ILE A 36 -12.85 -23.06 2.25
C ILE A 36 -11.96 -22.10 3.06
N THR A 37 -11.72 -22.40 4.33
CA THR A 37 -10.89 -21.58 5.23
C THR A 37 -9.52 -21.25 4.61
N PRO A 38 -8.72 -22.20 4.11
CA PRO A 38 -7.40 -21.88 3.52
C PRO A 38 -7.50 -20.97 2.30
N VAL A 39 -8.57 -21.07 1.51
CA VAL A 39 -8.79 -20.22 0.34
C VAL A 39 -9.09 -18.79 0.77
N ILE A 40 -9.93 -18.62 1.81
CA ILE A 40 -10.26 -17.28 2.34
C ILE A 40 -9.03 -16.65 3.00
N GLU A 41 -8.26 -17.40 3.76
CA GLU A 41 -7.01 -16.93 4.36
C GLU A 41 -6.00 -16.46 3.30
N TRP A 42 -5.94 -17.16 2.16
CA TRP A 42 -5.08 -16.78 1.04
C TRP A 42 -5.44 -15.40 0.45
N PHE A 43 -6.69 -14.93 0.61
CA PHE A 43 -7.13 -13.61 0.13
C PHE A 43 -6.36 -12.44 0.77
N THR A 44 -5.62 -12.67 1.86
CA THR A 44 -4.67 -11.69 2.39
C THR A 44 -3.68 -11.21 1.32
N ASN A 45 -3.36 -12.05 0.33
CA ASN A 45 -2.44 -11.73 -0.77
C ASN A 45 -3.03 -10.75 -1.79
N PHE A 46 -4.34 -10.50 -1.77
CA PHE A 46 -4.97 -9.50 -2.63
C PHE A 46 -4.45 -8.08 -2.38
N VAL A 47 -3.83 -7.84 -1.22
CA VAL A 47 -3.12 -6.59 -0.94
C VAL A 47 -2.03 -6.32 -1.98
N PHE A 48 -1.30 -7.34 -2.44
CA PHE A 48 -0.28 -7.17 -3.47
C PHE A 48 -0.89 -6.78 -4.83
N LEU A 49 -2.06 -7.28 -5.15
CA LEU A 49 -2.81 -6.85 -6.33
C LEU A 49 -3.22 -5.38 -6.25
N PHE A 50 -3.57 -4.88 -5.05
CA PHE A 50 -3.83 -3.47 -4.86
C PHE A 50 -2.61 -2.58 -5.12
N PHE A 51 -1.40 -3.00 -4.75
CA PHE A 51 -0.18 -2.27 -5.10
C PHE A 51 0.00 -2.19 -6.61
N ILE A 52 -0.18 -3.31 -7.32
CA ILE A 52 -0.09 -3.37 -8.79
C ILE A 52 -1.12 -2.45 -9.44
N ILE A 53 -2.39 -2.54 -9.04
CA ILE A 53 -3.47 -1.72 -9.60
C ILE A 53 -3.27 -0.23 -9.25
N SER A 54 -2.76 0.08 -8.07
CA SER A 54 -2.48 1.46 -7.64
C SER A 54 -1.41 2.09 -8.51
N SER A 55 -0.29 1.39 -8.73
CA SER A 55 0.79 1.84 -9.61
C SER A 55 0.31 2.00 -11.04
N PHE A 56 -0.36 0.99 -11.61
CA PHE A 56 -0.91 1.05 -12.96
C PHE A 56 -1.82 2.26 -13.13
N SER A 57 -2.75 2.47 -12.20
CA SER A 57 -3.70 3.59 -12.24
C SER A 57 -3.01 4.95 -12.10
N LEU A 58 -1.94 5.03 -11.29
CA LEU A 58 -1.12 6.23 -11.18
C LEU A 58 -0.43 6.54 -12.51
N CYS A 59 0.15 5.52 -13.14
CA CYS A 59 0.78 5.68 -14.44
C CYS A 59 -0.23 6.15 -15.50
N CYS A 60 -1.41 5.53 -15.58
CA CYS A 60 -2.47 5.98 -16.50
C CYS A 60 -2.88 7.44 -16.30
N GLY A 61 -2.89 7.91 -15.05
CA GLY A 61 -3.35 9.26 -14.74
C GLY A 61 -2.26 10.32 -14.74
N TYR A 62 -1.01 9.98 -14.45
CA TYR A 62 0.01 10.96 -14.10
C TYR A 62 1.38 10.73 -14.73
N TYR A 63 1.70 9.56 -15.28
CA TYR A 63 3.02 9.26 -15.82
C TYR A 63 3.45 10.29 -16.88
N GLU A 64 2.71 10.41 -17.97
CA GLU A 64 3.03 11.36 -19.02
C GLU A 64 2.94 12.81 -18.53
N ARG A 65 2.01 13.12 -17.64
CA ARG A 65 1.82 14.48 -17.13
C ARG A 65 2.98 14.95 -16.25
N ILE A 66 3.59 14.05 -15.47
CA ILE A 66 4.80 14.34 -14.69
C ILE A 66 6.01 14.41 -15.63
N LYS A 67 6.13 13.47 -16.55
CA LYS A 67 7.22 13.38 -17.52
C LYS A 67 7.32 14.62 -18.40
N THR A 68 6.18 15.17 -18.84
CA THR A 68 6.12 16.38 -19.68
C THR A 68 6.07 17.69 -18.89
N GLY A 69 6.01 17.61 -17.55
CA GLY A 69 5.83 18.80 -16.70
C GLY A 69 4.44 19.45 -16.80
N SER A 70 3.44 18.78 -17.41
CA SER A 70 2.08 19.30 -17.55
C SER A 70 1.28 19.31 -16.23
N ILE A 71 1.81 18.78 -15.17
CA ILE A 71 1.32 18.89 -13.80
C ILE A 71 2.45 19.24 -12.86
N THR A 72 2.22 20.19 -11.95
CA THR A 72 3.20 20.52 -10.92
C THR A 72 3.18 19.44 -9.82
N LEU A 73 4.34 19.19 -9.21
CA LEU A 73 4.46 18.23 -8.10
C LEU A 73 3.54 18.60 -6.94
N ASN A 74 3.42 19.90 -6.64
CA ASN A 74 2.51 20.37 -5.59
C ASN A 74 1.05 19.97 -5.89
N CYS A 75 0.58 20.19 -7.12
CA CYS A 75 -0.77 19.78 -7.51
C CYS A 75 -0.96 18.25 -7.44
N PHE A 76 0.07 17.47 -7.80
CA PHE A 76 0.04 16.01 -7.69
C PHE A 76 -0.09 15.56 -6.23
N TYR A 77 0.81 16.04 -5.34
CA TYR A 77 0.82 15.65 -3.92
C TYR A 77 -0.44 16.10 -3.20
N THR A 78 -0.90 17.32 -3.41
CA THR A 78 -2.15 17.83 -2.82
C THR A 78 -3.33 16.92 -3.15
N LYS A 79 -3.49 16.51 -4.43
CA LYS A 79 -4.56 15.60 -4.83
C LYS A 79 -4.46 14.21 -4.21
N ARG A 80 -3.24 13.71 -3.96
CA ARG A 80 -3.04 12.40 -3.34
C ARG A 80 -3.29 12.45 -1.84
N TYR A 81 -2.81 13.50 -1.17
CA TYR A 81 -3.00 13.71 0.26
C TYR A 81 -4.50 13.87 0.59
N TRP A 82 -5.21 14.75 -0.09
CA TRP A 82 -6.64 14.97 0.13
C TRP A 82 -7.52 13.77 -0.24
N ARG A 83 -7.00 12.80 -0.94
CA ARG A 83 -7.72 11.55 -1.21
C ARG A 83 -7.76 10.61 -0.02
N ILE A 84 -6.74 10.63 0.84
CA ILE A 84 -6.56 9.70 1.96
C ILE A 84 -6.88 10.38 3.30
N LEU A 85 -6.40 11.62 3.49
CA LEU A 85 -6.49 12.36 4.73
C LEU A 85 -7.90 12.42 5.35
N PRO A 86 -8.98 12.75 4.61
CA PRO A 86 -10.30 12.93 5.25
C PRO A 86 -10.76 11.67 5.99
N PHE A 87 -10.50 10.51 5.43
CA PHE A 87 -10.86 9.24 6.05
C PHE A 87 -10.02 8.97 7.31
N PHE A 88 -8.70 9.14 7.24
CA PHE A 88 -7.83 8.95 8.40
C PHE A 88 -8.11 9.97 9.50
N ALA A 89 -8.33 11.24 9.16
CA ALA A 89 -8.67 12.28 10.12
C ALA A 89 -10.00 11.96 10.84
N PHE A 90 -11.00 11.48 10.10
CA PHE A 90 -12.28 11.07 10.69
C PHE A 90 -12.12 9.88 11.66
N LEU A 91 -11.36 8.86 11.28
CA LEU A 91 -11.12 7.70 12.14
C LEU A 91 -10.30 8.06 13.38
N SER A 92 -9.26 8.89 13.21
CA SER A 92 -8.45 9.39 14.32
C SER A 92 -9.28 10.24 15.31
N LEU A 93 -10.24 11.00 14.81
CA LEU A 93 -11.17 11.76 15.65
C LEU A 93 -12.04 10.82 16.49
N ILE A 94 -12.58 9.76 15.89
CA ILE A 94 -13.37 8.74 16.60
C ILE A 94 -12.52 8.07 17.68
N ASP A 95 -11.30 7.68 17.37
CA ASP A 95 -10.38 7.05 18.31
C ASP A 95 -10.09 7.93 19.52
N ILE A 96 -9.81 9.21 19.30
CA ILE A 96 -9.63 10.20 20.39
C ILE A 96 -10.90 10.35 21.24
N MET A 97 -12.08 10.30 20.62
CA MET A 97 -13.35 10.41 21.35
C MET A 97 -13.65 9.19 22.21
N ILE A 98 -13.22 8.00 21.78
CA ILE A 98 -13.41 6.74 22.52
C ILE A 98 -12.42 6.62 23.68
N GLY A 99 -11.16 6.98 23.47
CA GLY A 99 -10.09 6.81 24.44
C GLY A 99 -9.04 7.90 24.40
N PHE A 100 -9.31 9.06 25.02
CA PHE A 100 -8.36 10.16 25.05
C PHE A 100 -7.11 9.81 25.88
N SER A 101 -5.96 9.83 25.22
CA SER A 101 -4.64 9.65 25.82
C SER A 101 -3.58 10.47 25.09
N LYS A 102 -2.41 10.63 25.70
CA LYS A 102 -1.27 11.22 24.95
C LYS A 102 -0.84 10.36 23.77
N GLY A 103 -1.01 9.03 23.90
CA GLY A 103 -0.77 8.07 22.81
C GLY A 103 -1.71 8.29 21.65
N SER A 104 -3.03 8.40 21.90
CA SER A 104 -4.02 8.60 20.84
C SER A 104 -3.84 9.93 20.08
N LEU A 105 -3.38 10.98 20.76
CA LEU A 105 -3.01 12.24 20.09
C LEU A 105 -1.79 12.08 19.18
N PHE A 106 -0.77 11.36 19.62
CA PHE A 106 0.41 11.08 18.80
C PHE A 106 0.06 10.21 17.59
N GLU A 107 -0.74 9.17 17.79
CA GLU A 107 -1.24 8.32 16.70
C GLU A 107 -2.08 9.11 15.70
N ALA A 108 -2.97 9.98 16.17
CA ALA A 108 -3.76 10.86 15.31
C ALA A 108 -2.86 11.78 14.47
N PHE A 109 -1.83 12.36 15.07
CA PHE A 109 -0.85 13.18 14.34
C PHE A 109 -0.15 12.35 13.25
N MET A 110 0.33 11.15 13.60
CA MET A 110 1.01 10.26 12.66
C MET A 110 0.08 9.81 11.53
N ASN A 111 -1.17 9.47 11.83
CA ASN A 111 -2.18 9.09 10.83
C ASN A 111 -2.57 10.27 9.92
N CYS A 112 -2.74 11.47 10.45
CA CYS A 112 -3.07 12.65 9.65
C CYS A 112 -1.92 13.12 8.76
N THR A 113 -0.67 12.91 9.19
CA THR A 113 0.51 13.20 8.36
C THR A 113 0.83 12.09 7.36
N LEU A 114 0.26 10.88 7.55
CA LEU A 114 0.53 9.67 6.75
C LEU A 114 2.00 9.22 6.74
N VAL A 115 2.82 9.70 7.71
CA VAL A 115 4.25 9.34 7.82
C VAL A 115 4.49 8.06 8.59
N PHE A 116 3.46 7.47 9.21
CA PHE A 116 3.60 6.22 9.97
C PHE A 116 4.17 5.07 9.12
N GLY A 117 3.92 5.06 7.81
CA GLY A 117 4.52 4.08 6.90
C GLY A 117 6.04 4.18 6.75
N LEU A 118 6.67 5.28 7.20
CA LEU A 118 8.13 5.43 7.27
C LEU A 118 8.73 4.83 8.55
N LEU A 119 7.91 4.59 9.56
CA LEU A 119 8.39 4.09 10.83
C LEU A 119 8.39 2.56 10.83
N PRO A 120 9.40 1.92 11.44
CA PRO A 120 9.44 0.47 11.56
C PRO A 120 8.44 -0.08 12.60
N ASN A 121 7.64 0.77 13.23
CA ASN A 121 6.72 0.42 14.29
C ASN A 121 5.28 0.32 13.79
N ASN A 122 4.71 -0.88 13.86
CA ASN A 122 3.34 -1.19 13.42
C ASN A 122 2.25 -0.75 14.42
N SER A 123 2.62 -0.26 15.60
CA SER A 123 1.67 0.07 16.68
C SER A 123 1.04 1.46 16.56
N LEU A 124 1.37 2.22 15.51
CA LEU A 124 0.89 3.59 15.30
C LEU A 124 -0.29 3.68 14.31
N GLU A 125 -1.02 2.60 14.14
CA GLU A 125 -2.15 2.52 13.23
C GLU A 125 -3.45 2.57 14.03
N VAL A 126 -4.29 3.58 13.80
CA VAL A 126 -5.64 3.65 14.38
C VAL A 126 -6.49 2.43 14.00
N ILE A 127 -6.20 1.85 12.84
CA ILE A 127 -6.82 0.60 12.38
C ILE A 127 -5.71 -0.30 11.85
N GLY A 128 -5.69 -1.56 12.29
CA GLY A 128 -4.69 -2.54 11.89
C GLY A 128 -4.56 -2.82 10.38
N VAL A 129 -5.51 -2.37 9.56
CA VAL A 129 -5.44 -2.41 8.09
C VAL A 129 -4.88 -1.11 7.48
N GLY A 130 -4.66 -0.09 8.30
CA GLY A 130 -4.16 1.24 7.88
C GLY A 130 -2.76 1.20 7.28
N TRP A 131 -1.93 0.23 7.69
CA TRP A 131 -0.57 0.05 7.17
C TRP A 131 -0.50 0.07 5.64
N PHE A 132 -1.49 -0.52 4.96
CA PHE A 132 -1.54 -0.55 3.51
C PHE A 132 -1.62 0.87 2.92
N LEU A 133 -2.48 1.73 3.49
CA LEU A 133 -2.63 3.12 3.02
C LEU A 133 -1.37 3.95 3.28
N GLY A 134 -0.69 3.73 4.42
CA GLY A 134 0.61 4.34 4.69
C GLY A 134 1.65 3.94 3.66
N THR A 135 1.78 2.65 3.36
CA THR A 135 2.70 2.15 2.33
C THR A 135 2.35 2.70 0.93
N VAL A 136 1.07 2.73 0.56
CA VAL A 136 0.61 3.33 -0.71
C VAL A 136 0.94 4.81 -0.76
N PHE A 137 0.81 5.54 0.35
CA PHE A 137 1.15 6.96 0.40
C PHE A 137 2.65 7.20 0.18
N LEU A 138 3.52 6.34 0.74
CA LEU A 138 4.95 6.39 0.46
C LEU A 138 5.25 6.19 -1.04
N PHE A 139 4.57 5.25 -1.68
CA PHE A 139 4.69 5.10 -3.14
C PHE A 139 4.20 6.35 -3.88
N TYR A 140 3.18 7.05 -3.38
CA TYR A 140 2.77 8.33 -3.97
C TYR A 140 3.87 9.39 -3.83
N MET A 141 4.52 9.47 -2.68
CA MET A 141 5.64 10.40 -2.47
C MET A 141 6.82 10.10 -3.40
N LEU A 142 7.12 8.83 -3.63
CA LEU A 142 8.20 8.39 -4.50
C LEU A 142 7.82 8.36 -5.99
N PHE A 143 6.54 8.57 -6.34
CA PHE A 143 6.06 8.41 -7.70
C PHE A 143 6.76 9.28 -8.75
N PRO A 144 7.14 10.54 -8.51
CA PRO A 144 7.90 11.31 -9.48
C PRO A 144 9.28 10.69 -9.79
N PHE A 145 9.97 10.16 -8.78
CA PHE A 145 11.22 9.41 -8.97
C PHE A 145 10.98 8.09 -9.71
N PHE A 146 9.87 7.43 -9.40
CA PHE A 146 9.44 6.23 -10.10
C PHE A 146 9.23 6.49 -11.60
N VAL A 147 8.59 7.57 -11.99
CA VAL A 147 8.42 7.98 -13.40
C VAL A 147 9.78 8.12 -14.09
N PHE A 148 10.75 8.72 -13.40
CA PHE A 148 12.12 8.85 -13.94
C PHE A 148 12.81 7.48 -14.06
N LEU A 149 12.69 6.61 -13.07
CA LEU A 149 13.25 5.26 -13.11
C LEU A 149 12.64 4.41 -14.22
N MET A 150 11.35 4.56 -14.47
CA MET A 150 10.58 3.78 -15.46
C MET A 150 10.57 4.40 -16.86
N ASN A 151 11.52 5.29 -17.20
CA ASN A 151 11.51 6.06 -18.45
C ASN A 151 11.64 5.22 -19.75
N SER A 152 12.04 3.97 -19.64
CA SER A 152 12.05 3.02 -20.77
C SER A 152 11.77 1.59 -20.31
N LYS A 153 11.27 0.74 -21.21
CA LYS A 153 11.01 -0.68 -20.92
C LYS A 153 12.25 -1.40 -20.37
N LYS A 154 13.44 -1.15 -20.92
CA LYS A 154 14.69 -1.75 -20.45
C LYS A 154 15.00 -1.35 -19.00
N ARG A 155 14.86 -0.05 -18.69
CA ARG A 155 15.05 0.45 -17.32
C ARG A 155 14.02 -0.13 -16.36
N ALA A 156 12.76 -0.23 -16.80
CA ALA A 156 11.68 -0.79 -15.99
C ALA A 156 11.95 -2.25 -15.61
N TRP A 157 12.41 -3.08 -16.54
CA TRP A 157 12.82 -4.46 -16.26
C TRP A 157 14.02 -4.53 -15.31
N PHE A 158 15.00 -3.65 -15.48
CA PHE A 158 16.14 -3.56 -14.57
C PHE A 158 15.72 -3.19 -13.14
N VAL A 159 14.85 -2.18 -13.00
CA VAL A 159 14.29 -1.78 -11.70
C VAL A 159 13.48 -2.91 -11.08
N LEU A 160 12.69 -3.66 -11.87
CA LEU A 160 11.99 -4.84 -11.38
C LEU A 160 12.98 -5.88 -10.84
N GLY A 161 14.06 -6.18 -11.57
CA GLY A 161 15.09 -7.10 -11.10
C GLY A 161 15.71 -6.68 -9.76
N ILE A 162 16.07 -5.41 -9.61
CA ILE A 162 16.60 -4.87 -8.35
C ILE A 162 15.58 -5.00 -7.22
N THR A 163 14.32 -4.62 -7.46
CA THR A 163 13.29 -4.69 -6.41
C THR A 163 12.95 -6.11 -6.00
N ILE A 164 13.03 -7.09 -6.91
CA ILE A 164 12.89 -8.52 -6.58
C ILE A 164 14.05 -8.97 -5.70
N ILE A 165 15.29 -8.61 -6.04
CA ILE A 165 16.45 -8.93 -5.20
C ILE A 165 16.29 -8.35 -3.80
N ILE A 166 15.86 -7.09 -3.69
CA ILE A 166 15.60 -6.46 -2.38
C ILE A 166 14.49 -7.19 -1.63
N ASN A 167 13.40 -7.59 -2.31
CA ASN A 167 12.32 -8.35 -1.69
C ASN A 167 12.81 -9.69 -1.13
N ILE A 168 13.63 -10.43 -1.88
CA ILE A 168 14.23 -11.69 -1.43
C ILE A 168 15.16 -11.44 -0.23
N LEU A 169 16.01 -10.41 -0.30
CA LEU A 169 16.89 -10.04 0.82
C LEU A 169 16.07 -9.67 2.08
N CYS A 170 14.96 -8.97 1.92
CA CYS A 170 14.06 -8.68 3.03
C CYS A 170 13.52 -9.96 3.67
N GLN A 171 13.17 -10.98 2.86
CA GLN A 171 12.63 -12.24 3.37
C GLN A 171 13.70 -13.09 4.06
N GLU A 172 14.85 -13.27 3.41
CA GLU A 172 15.88 -14.21 3.87
C GLU A 172 16.75 -13.63 4.99
N TYR A 173 16.97 -12.31 4.99
CA TYR A 173 17.94 -11.69 5.88
C TYR A 173 17.26 -11.04 7.10
N PHE A 174 16.15 -10.32 6.92
CA PHE A 174 15.53 -9.55 7.99
C PHE A 174 14.47 -10.33 8.79
N PHE A 175 13.99 -11.46 8.30
CA PHE A 175 13.11 -12.35 9.06
C PHE A 175 13.86 -13.29 10.02
N THR A 176 15.15 -13.07 10.25
CA THR A 176 15.95 -13.82 11.21
C THR A 176 15.70 -13.33 12.64
N GLU A 177 15.89 -14.20 13.64
CA GLU A 177 15.75 -13.88 15.06
C GLU A 177 16.60 -12.68 15.51
N GLN A 178 17.69 -12.40 14.81
CA GLN A 178 18.60 -11.27 15.10
C GLN A 178 17.92 -9.90 14.90
N PHE A 179 16.86 -9.82 14.11
CA PHE A 179 16.18 -8.56 13.74
C PHE A 179 14.70 -8.55 14.17
N ILE A 180 14.37 -9.18 15.29
CA ILE A 180 13.00 -9.35 15.81
C ILE A 180 12.23 -8.02 15.92
N ASN A 181 12.91 -6.89 16.14
CA ASN A 181 12.28 -5.58 16.29
C ASN A 181 12.06 -4.84 14.96
N PHE A 182 12.52 -5.38 13.85
CA PHE A 182 12.31 -4.82 12.52
C PHE A 182 11.36 -5.71 11.74
N ASN A 183 10.21 -5.17 11.33
CA ASN A 183 9.25 -5.93 10.52
C ASN A 183 9.42 -5.57 9.03
N PRO A 184 10.22 -6.32 8.28
CA PRO A 184 10.49 -6.08 6.86
C PRO A 184 9.45 -6.72 5.95
N GLY A 185 8.35 -7.21 6.50
CA GLY A 185 7.27 -7.88 5.78
C GLY A 185 6.49 -6.92 4.87
N ARG A 186 5.30 -7.34 4.50
CA ARG A 186 4.41 -6.63 3.56
C ARG A 186 4.10 -5.16 3.93
N HIS A 187 4.33 -4.76 5.17
CA HIS A 187 4.19 -3.39 5.66
C HIS A 187 5.35 -2.49 5.22
N ASN A 188 6.46 -3.08 4.82
CA ASN A 188 7.64 -2.34 4.40
C ASN A 188 7.60 -2.02 2.90
N ILE A 189 7.96 -0.78 2.55
CA ILE A 189 7.98 -0.33 1.17
C ILE A 189 8.98 -1.11 0.30
N LEU A 190 10.14 -1.48 0.85
CA LEU A 190 11.17 -2.24 0.13
C LEU A 190 10.68 -3.64 -0.23
N TYR A 191 9.98 -4.30 0.71
CA TYR A 191 9.36 -5.59 0.45
C TYR A 191 8.26 -5.50 -0.62
N SER A 192 7.45 -4.43 -0.59
CA SER A 192 6.30 -4.24 -1.48
C SER A 192 6.64 -3.59 -2.81
N ALA A 193 7.88 -3.07 -2.99
CA ALA A 193 8.32 -2.38 -4.20
C ALA A 193 8.12 -3.15 -5.51
N PRO A 194 8.43 -4.48 -5.62
CA PRO A 194 8.26 -5.21 -6.88
C PRO A 194 6.82 -5.15 -7.40
N TYR A 195 5.83 -5.26 -6.52
CA TYR A 195 4.42 -5.22 -6.92
C TYR A 195 4.04 -3.86 -7.50
N PHE A 196 4.57 -2.78 -6.92
CA PHE A 196 4.35 -1.44 -7.46
C PHE A 196 5.06 -1.26 -8.81
N VAL A 197 6.28 -1.78 -8.97
CA VAL A 197 7.04 -1.75 -10.24
C VAL A 197 6.34 -2.56 -11.33
N ILE A 198 5.76 -3.73 -11.00
CA ILE A 198 4.97 -4.52 -11.94
C ILE A 198 3.81 -3.69 -12.51
N GLY A 199 3.08 -2.93 -11.68
CA GLY A 199 2.01 -2.06 -12.16
C GLY A 199 2.48 -1.01 -13.15
N GLY A 200 3.63 -0.38 -12.92
CA GLY A 200 4.26 0.54 -13.86
C GLY A 200 4.73 -0.14 -15.14
N LEU A 201 5.28 -1.35 -15.04
CA LEU A 201 5.71 -2.12 -16.21
C LEU A 201 4.53 -2.49 -17.10
N LEU A 202 3.40 -2.92 -16.52
CA LEU A 202 2.16 -3.21 -17.25
C LEU A 202 1.64 -1.97 -18.01
N TYR A 203 1.84 -0.78 -17.47
CA TYR A 203 1.50 0.47 -18.17
C TYR A 203 2.38 0.72 -19.39
N LEU A 204 3.66 0.33 -19.33
CA LEU A 204 4.64 0.55 -20.40
C LEU A 204 4.57 -0.50 -21.53
N GLN A 205 3.81 -1.60 -21.34
CA GLN A 205 3.63 -2.64 -22.38
C GLN A 205 2.72 -2.16 -23.49
#